data_b9a5edfecfbde5f23f65964a3cdf9221
#
_entry.id   b9a5edfecfbde5f23f65964a3cdf9221
#
_cell.length_a   1.000
_cell.length_b   1.000
_cell.length_c   1.000
_cell.angle_alpha   90.00
_cell.angle_beta   90.00
_cell.angle_gamma   90.00
#
_symmetry.space_group_name_H-M   'P 1'
#
loop_
_entity.id
_entity.type
_entity.pdbx_description
1 polymer ?
#
loop_
_entity_poly.entity_id
_entity_poly.type
_entity_poly.pdbx_seq_one_letter_code
_entity_poly.pdbx_strand_id
1 'polypeptide(L)'
;MLYEAYRQIHFKIIMDGSSSSITIVPLQYADIDECARITATAFSTDRHTIVKQLGEKPFNMFEVSRDGFRASLSKTTCVHVKAVNQKGHIVGHAGWGFRGIEENKIPWRHPDDEPPADQIRIIPEGRTHNESSNNKDQSSAAKETNEMGQIDHLHALEDADMVSTMNEIMPPGTSCMYITGLIVAPQYQSRGVGGALIEHGNSIADRLNIFTWVHSSDQAWRAYRKFGFEIFKELSLDLDKYAPSRPGKEWMTKLEGTGEGVTEEKWGSYVIRYMKRHPKFHDE
;
A
#
# COMPACT_ATOMS: atom_id res chain seq x y z
N MET A 1 -27.37 13.15 -6.99
CA MET A 1 -26.29 14.13 -6.78
C MET A 1 -24.93 13.54 -6.42
N LEU A 2 -24.79 12.32 -5.93
CA LEU A 2 -23.47 11.68 -5.67
C LEU A 2 -22.80 11.08 -6.93
N TYR A 3 -23.54 10.84 -7.98
CA TYR A 3 -23.06 10.25 -9.25
C TYR A 3 -22.12 11.18 -10.05
N GLU A 4 -22.12 12.48 -9.79
CA GLU A 4 -21.21 13.42 -10.47
C GLU A 4 -19.78 13.43 -9.91
N ALA A 5 -19.53 12.82 -8.74
CA ALA A 5 -18.21 12.78 -8.10
C ALA A 5 -17.21 11.85 -8.81
N TYR A 6 -17.67 10.97 -9.71
CA TYR A 6 -16.83 10.08 -10.51
C TYR A 6 -16.57 10.61 -11.93
N ARG A 7 -16.58 11.94 -12.14
CA ARG A 7 -16.02 12.49 -13.37
C ARG A 7 -14.60 11.96 -13.54
N GLN A 8 -14.32 11.37 -14.68
CA GLN A 8 -12.96 11.02 -15.09
C GLN A 8 -12.07 12.23 -14.89
N ILE A 9 -11.12 12.15 -13.96
CA ILE A 9 -10.23 13.27 -13.68
C ILE A 9 -9.00 13.11 -14.55
N HIS A 10 -8.79 14.08 -15.46
CA HIS A 10 -7.64 14.11 -16.35
C HIS A 10 -6.51 14.91 -15.72
N PHE A 11 -5.34 14.29 -15.59
CA PHE A 11 -4.12 14.95 -15.16
C PHE A 11 -3.12 15.05 -16.30
N LYS A 12 -2.48 16.22 -16.42
CA LYS A 12 -1.33 16.37 -17.32
C LYS A 12 -0.07 15.91 -16.60
N ILE A 13 0.68 15.02 -17.23
CA ILE A 13 1.98 14.54 -16.76
C ILE A 13 3.03 14.76 -17.85
N ILE A 14 4.30 14.81 -17.47
CA ILE A 14 5.40 14.93 -18.42
C ILE A 14 5.96 13.54 -18.69
N MET A 15 5.95 13.11 -19.95
CA MET A 15 6.56 11.87 -20.39
C MET A 15 7.52 12.16 -21.55
N ASP A 16 8.78 11.75 -21.40
CA ASP A 16 9.82 11.87 -22.43
C ASP A 16 9.93 13.27 -23.04
N GLY A 17 9.80 14.33 -22.21
CA GLY A 17 9.84 15.73 -22.63
C GLY A 17 8.56 16.23 -23.29
N SER A 18 7.55 15.39 -23.50
CA SER A 18 6.24 15.77 -24.04
C SER A 18 5.16 15.77 -22.97
N SER A 19 4.19 16.67 -23.09
CA SER A 19 3.00 16.66 -22.24
C SER A 19 2.12 15.47 -22.63
N SER A 20 1.89 14.58 -21.64
CA SER A 20 0.97 13.45 -21.77
C SER A 20 -0.15 13.59 -20.75
N SER A 21 -1.24 12.88 -20.92
CA SER A 21 -2.32 12.88 -19.94
C SER A 21 -2.54 11.48 -19.38
N ILE A 22 -2.92 11.43 -18.11
CA ILE A 22 -3.49 10.24 -17.49
C ILE A 22 -4.92 10.54 -17.04
N THR A 23 -5.73 9.51 -17.00
CA THR A 23 -7.08 9.57 -16.46
C THR A 23 -7.14 8.68 -15.23
N ILE A 24 -7.70 9.17 -14.13
CA ILE A 24 -7.97 8.37 -12.95
C ILE A 24 -9.42 7.89 -13.02
N VAL A 25 -9.60 6.59 -12.93
CA VAL A 25 -10.90 5.91 -13.01
C VAL A 25 -11.02 4.84 -11.92
N PRO A 26 -12.24 4.42 -11.54
CA PRO A 26 -12.42 3.31 -10.60
C PRO A 26 -11.67 2.04 -11.06
N LEU A 27 -11.06 1.34 -10.10
CA LEU A 27 -10.45 0.03 -10.33
C LEU A 27 -11.53 -1.04 -10.27
N GLN A 28 -11.56 -1.92 -11.26
CA GLN A 28 -12.54 -2.99 -11.41
C GLN A 28 -11.92 -4.37 -11.11
N TYR A 29 -12.74 -5.38 -10.88
CA TYR A 29 -12.25 -6.75 -10.64
C TYR A 29 -11.38 -7.28 -11.79
N ALA A 30 -11.69 -6.91 -13.04
CA ALA A 30 -10.90 -7.27 -14.22
C ALA A 30 -9.46 -6.70 -14.20
N ASP A 31 -9.21 -5.65 -13.41
CA ASP A 31 -7.90 -4.97 -13.34
C ASP A 31 -6.98 -5.58 -12.27
N ILE A 32 -7.49 -6.45 -11.41
CA ILE A 32 -6.78 -6.95 -10.21
C ILE A 32 -5.42 -7.54 -10.58
N ASP A 33 -5.37 -8.44 -11.56
CA ASP A 33 -4.13 -9.13 -11.93
C ASP A 33 -3.08 -8.17 -12.48
N GLU A 34 -3.50 -7.16 -13.25
CA GLU A 34 -2.57 -6.15 -13.77
C GLU A 34 -2.05 -5.26 -12.65
N CYS A 35 -2.92 -4.79 -11.75
CA CYS A 35 -2.53 -4.01 -10.60
C CYS A 35 -1.61 -4.80 -9.65
N ALA A 36 -1.88 -6.09 -9.43
CA ALA A 36 -1.02 -6.96 -8.63
C ALA A 36 0.37 -7.16 -9.26
N ARG A 37 0.46 -7.29 -10.60
CA ARG A 37 1.75 -7.34 -11.32
C ARG A 37 2.51 -6.03 -11.18
N ILE A 38 1.85 -4.89 -11.32
CA ILE A 38 2.46 -3.56 -11.13
C ILE A 38 3.01 -3.45 -9.71
N THR A 39 2.25 -3.89 -8.69
CA THR A 39 2.69 -3.90 -7.30
C THR A 39 3.93 -4.77 -7.11
N ALA A 40 3.90 -6.02 -7.58
CA ALA A 40 5.02 -6.94 -7.45
C ALA A 40 6.29 -6.40 -8.13
N THR A 41 6.14 -5.77 -9.30
CA THR A 41 7.26 -5.17 -10.02
C THR A 41 7.80 -3.93 -9.29
N ALA A 42 6.94 -3.07 -8.76
CA ALA A 42 7.38 -1.87 -8.04
C ALA A 42 8.13 -2.20 -6.74
N PHE A 43 7.72 -3.26 -6.03
CA PHE A 43 8.38 -3.70 -4.80
C PHE A 43 9.58 -4.63 -5.03
N SER A 44 9.85 -5.06 -6.26
CA SER A 44 10.99 -5.95 -6.56
C SER A 44 12.37 -5.33 -6.28
N THR A 45 12.44 -4.02 -6.12
CA THR A 45 13.66 -3.26 -5.78
C THR A 45 13.58 -2.62 -4.39
N ASP A 46 12.52 -2.88 -3.61
CA ASP A 46 12.41 -2.39 -2.25
C ASP A 46 13.20 -3.29 -1.28
N ARG A 47 14.22 -2.73 -0.63
CA ARG A 47 15.14 -3.47 0.25
C ARG A 47 14.45 -4.22 1.38
N HIS A 48 13.48 -3.59 1.99
CA HIS A 48 12.71 -4.18 3.09
C HIS A 48 11.90 -5.39 2.60
N THR A 49 11.23 -5.26 1.46
CA THR A 49 10.52 -6.36 0.80
C THR A 49 11.46 -7.50 0.43
N ILE A 50 12.64 -7.18 -0.13
CA ILE A 50 13.64 -8.18 -0.49
C ILE A 50 14.12 -8.95 0.74
N VAL A 51 14.50 -8.25 1.81
CA VAL A 51 14.96 -8.91 3.07
C VAL A 51 13.88 -9.85 3.61
N LYS A 52 12.62 -9.43 3.63
CA LYS A 52 11.50 -10.29 4.09
C LYS A 52 11.31 -11.53 3.21
N GLN A 53 11.68 -11.47 1.93
CA GLN A 53 11.63 -12.62 1.01
C GLN A 53 12.83 -13.57 1.14
N LEU A 54 13.86 -13.24 1.92
CA LEU A 54 14.98 -14.12 2.21
C LEU A 54 14.69 -15.15 3.31
N GLY A 55 13.54 -15.07 3.96
CA GLY A 55 13.12 -16.03 4.99
C GLY A 55 12.80 -17.41 4.45
N GLU A 56 12.59 -18.37 5.33
CA GLU A 56 12.26 -19.77 4.98
C GLU A 56 10.93 -19.88 4.20
N LYS A 57 10.02 -18.96 4.42
CA LYS A 57 8.70 -18.91 3.78
C LYS A 57 8.54 -17.59 3.00
N PRO A 58 9.21 -17.44 1.84
CA PRO A 58 9.07 -16.24 1.05
C PRO A 58 7.63 -16.06 0.57
N PHE A 59 7.10 -14.86 0.72
CA PHE A 59 5.77 -14.53 0.18
C PHE A 59 5.86 -14.14 -1.30
N ASN A 60 4.79 -14.39 -2.04
CA ASN A 60 4.66 -13.91 -3.40
C ASN A 60 3.89 -12.58 -3.41
N MET A 61 4.58 -11.46 -3.70
CA MET A 61 3.98 -10.13 -3.68
C MET A 61 2.78 -10.01 -4.65
N PHE A 62 2.82 -10.70 -5.79
CA PHE A 62 1.70 -10.73 -6.73
C PHE A 62 0.46 -11.36 -6.06
N GLU A 63 0.61 -12.54 -5.45
CA GLU A 63 -0.49 -13.26 -4.80
C GLU A 63 -1.05 -12.47 -3.62
N VAL A 64 -0.17 -11.93 -2.76
CA VAL A 64 -0.56 -11.10 -1.61
C VAL A 64 -1.35 -9.87 -2.07
N SER A 65 -0.88 -9.19 -3.13
CA SER A 65 -1.56 -8.01 -3.66
C SER A 65 -2.89 -8.36 -4.30
N ARG A 66 -2.94 -9.44 -5.09
CA ARG A 66 -4.16 -9.93 -5.73
C ARG A 66 -5.24 -10.25 -4.71
N ASP A 67 -4.89 -11.00 -3.66
CA ASP A 67 -5.82 -11.40 -2.62
C ASP A 67 -6.25 -10.19 -1.76
N GLY A 68 -5.34 -9.24 -1.51
CA GLY A 68 -5.66 -7.97 -0.88
C GLY A 68 -6.68 -7.14 -1.67
N PHE A 69 -6.54 -7.05 -3.00
CA PHE A 69 -7.54 -6.41 -3.86
C PHE A 69 -8.89 -7.10 -3.81
N ARG A 70 -8.91 -8.43 -3.92
CA ARG A 70 -10.16 -9.22 -3.82
C ARG A 70 -10.88 -8.97 -2.50
N ALA A 71 -10.13 -8.96 -1.40
CA ALA A 71 -10.70 -8.73 -0.07
C ALA A 71 -11.20 -7.30 0.15
N SER A 72 -10.60 -6.30 -0.52
CA SER A 72 -10.92 -4.88 -0.28
C SER A 72 -11.90 -4.29 -1.28
N LEU A 73 -11.94 -4.76 -2.53
CA LEU A 73 -12.89 -4.27 -3.55
C LEU A 73 -14.35 -4.56 -3.20
N SER A 74 -14.63 -5.61 -2.42
CA SER A 74 -15.97 -5.93 -1.93
C SER A 74 -16.44 -5.04 -0.78
N LYS A 75 -15.53 -4.27 -0.12
CA LYS A 75 -15.86 -3.47 1.05
C LYS A 75 -16.38 -2.09 0.66
N THR A 76 -17.53 -1.71 1.17
CA THR A 76 -18.11 -0.37 1.01
C THR A 76 -17.27 0.74 1.64
N THR A 77 -16.42 0.39 2.61
CA THR A 77 -15.49 1.29 3.29
C THR A 77 -14.14 1.44 2.59
N CYS A 78 -13.97 0.88 1.40
CA CYS A 78 -12.74 0.98 0.62
C CYS A 78 -13.02 1.55 -0.78
N VAL A 79 -12.13 2.41 -1.24
CA VAL A 79 -12.15 2.99 -2.60
C VAL A 79 -10.84 2.67 -3.28
N HIS A 80 -10.92 2.13 -4.49
CA HIS A 80 -9.76 1.84 -5.32
C HIS A 80 -9.88 2.50 -6.69
N VAL A 81 -8.78 3.10 -7.13
CA VAL A 81 -8.68 3.71 -8.47
C VAL A 81 -7.44 3.22 -9.20
N LYS A 82 -7.49 3.31 -10.52
CA LYS A 82 -6.35 3.13 -11.42
C LYS A 82 -6.10 4.40 -12.22
N ALA A 83 -4.84 4.70 -12.47
CA ALA A 83 -4.41 5.70 -13.43
C ALA A 83 -4.12 5.03 -14.77
N VAL A 84 -4.76 5.49 -15.84
CA VAL A 84 -4.58 4.96 -17.19
C VAL A 84 -3.98 6.02 -18.11
N ASN A 85 -3.07 5.62 -18.99
CA ASN A 85 -2.51 6.50 -20.00
C ASN A 85 -3.45 6.62 -21.22
N GLN A 86 -3.09 7.47 -22.20
CA GLN A 86 -3.87 7.68 -23.42
C GLN A 86 -4.10 6.42 -24.26
N LYS A 87 -3.28 5.37 -24.07
CA LYS A 87 -3.43 4.08 -24.77
C LYS A 87 -4.31 3.09 -23.98
N GLY A 88 -4.86 3.50 -22.84
CA GLY A 88 -5.67 2.65 -21.97
C GLY A 88 -4.86 1.72 -21.05
N HIS A 89 -3.52 1.80 -21.02
CA HIS A 89 -2.70 0.98 -20.13
C HIS A 89 -2.73 1.52 -18.70
N ILE A 90 -2.82 0.63 -17.72
CA ILE A 90 -2.70 0.99 -16.31
C ILE A 90 -1.24 1.34 -16.02
N VAL A 91 -1.03 2.53 -15.47
CA VAL A 91 0.31 3.06 -15.14
C VAL A 91 0.53 3.23 -13.64
N GLY A 92 -0.51 3.05 -12.86
CA GLY A 92 -0.49 3.08 -11.39
C GLY A 92 -1.88 2.87 -10.83
N HIS A 93 -1.95 2.67 -9.54
CA HIS A 93 -3.21 2.52 -8.80
C HIS A 93 -3.07 3.03 -7.38
N ALA A 94 -4.20 3.34 -6.73
CA ALA A 94 -4.24 3.68 -5.33
C ALA A 94 -5.53 3.16 -4.68
N GLY A 95 -5.46 2.94 -3.36
CA GLY A 95 -6.58 2.54 -2.55
C GLY A 95 -6.63 3.31 -1.24
N TRP A 96 -7.83 3.56 -0.76
CA TRP A 96 -8.10 4.22 0.51
C TRP A 96 -9.15 3.44 1.29
N GLY A 97 -8.90 3.31 2.60
CA GLY A 97 -9.88 2.84 3.57
C GLY A 97 -10.47 4.02 4.35
N PHE A 98 -11.71 3.89 4.78
CA PHE A 98 -12.44 4.90 5.55
C PHE A 98 -12.84 4.34 6.90
N ARG A 99 -12.70 5.14 7.94
CA ARG A 99 -13.12 4.82 9.31
C ARG A 99 -14.00 5.94 9.85
N GLY A 100 -15.10 5.57 10.51
CA GLY A 100 -16.01 6.53 11.14
C GLY A 100 -16.77 7.42 10.16
N ILE A 101 -16.88 7.01 8.89
CA ILE A 101 -17.60 7.71 7.83
C ILE A 101 -18.81 6.87 7.42
N GLU A 102 -19.95 7.50 7.29
CA GLU A 102 -21.16 6.88 6.79
C GLU A 102 -20.95 6.40 5.33
N GLU A 103 -21.34 5.18 5.01
CA GLU A 103 -21.09 4.55 3.71
C GLU A 103 -21.63 5.37 2.53
N ASN A 104 -22.77 6.04 2.71
CA ASN A 104 -23.38 6.89 1.68
C ASN A 104 -22.59 8.17 1.38
N LYS A 105 -21.60 8.53 2.21
CA LYS A 105 -20.68 9.65 2.00
C LYS A 105 -19.36 9.23 1.32
N ILE A 106 -19.08 7.93 1.32
CA ILE A 106 -17.87 7.39 0.69
C ILE A 106 -18.08 7.31 -0.82
N PRO A 107 -17.21 7.89 -1.65
CA PRO A 107 -17.28 7.75 -3.11
C PRO A 107 -16.93 6.30 -3.50
N TRP A 108 -17.94 5.46 -3.64
CA TRP A 108 -17.76 4.06 -3.88
C TRP A 108 -17.67 3.72 -5.38
N ARG A 109 -17.29 2.47 -5.69
CA ARG A 109 -17.10 1.94 -7.04
C ARG A 109 -18.35 2.01 -7.93
N HIS A 110 -18.15 1.82 -9.22
CA HIS A 110 -19.23 1.76 -10.21
C HIS A 110 -20.22 0.61 -9.88
N PRO A 111 -21.54 0.84 -9.95
CA PRO A 111 -22.54 -0.15 -9.59
C PRO A 111 -22.54 -1.42 -10.47
N ASP A 112 -21.97 -1.35 -11.67
CA ASP A 112 -21.91 -2.50 -12.61
C ASP A 112 -20.65 -3.37 -12.42
N ASP A 113 -19.81 -3.06 -11.42
CA ASP A 113 -18.60 -3.82 -11.13
C ASP A 113 -18.93 -4.99 -10.18
N GLU A 114 -19.38 -6.11 -10.74
CA GLU A 114 -19.65 -7.31 -9.97
C GLU A 114 -18.43 -8.24 -9.90
N PRO A 115 -18.22 -8.93 -8.73
CA PRO A 115 -17.15 -9.90 -8.63
C PRO A 115 -17.41 -11.05 -9.62
N PRO A 116 -16.38 -11.54 -10.34
CA PRO A 116 -16.49 -12.75 -11.15
C PRO A 116 -17.03 -13.91 -10.32
N ALA A 117 -17.85 -14.78 -10.94
CA ALA A 117 -18.56 -15.86 -10.25
C ALA A 117 -17.64 -16.82 -9.46
N ASP A 118 -16.38 -16.97 -9.89
CA ASP A 118 -15.32 -17.74 -9.21
C ASP A 118 -14.75 -17.05 -7.98
N GLN A 119 -15.02 -15.75 -7.80
CA GLN A 119 -14.57 -14.92 -6.67
C GLN A 119 -15.63 -14.74 -5.56
N ILE A 120 -16.85 -15.24 -5.78
CA ILE A 120 -17.94 -15.28 -4.77
C ILE A 120 -17.69 -16.41 -3.75
N ARG A 121 -16.46 -16.80 -3.50
CA ARG A 121 -16.15 -17.62 -2.33
C ARG A 121 -16.30 -16.75 -1.10
N ILE A 122 -17.35 -17.03 -0.32
CA ILE A 122 -17.62 -16.51 1.01
C ILE A 122 -16.30 -16.49 1.79
N ILE A 123 -15.68 -15.31 1.90
CA ILE A 123 -14.61 -15.11 2.87
C ILE A 123 -15.32 -15.06 4.22
N PRO A 124 -15.03 -15.96 5.17
CA PRO A 124 -15.60 -15.87 6.50
C PRO A 124 -15.30 -14.49 7.07
N GLU A 125 -16.32 -13.77 7.49
CA GLU A 125 -16.15 -12.53 8.27
C GLU A 125 -15.25 -12.88 9.46
N GLY A 126 -14.04 -12.30 9.54
CA GLY A 126 -13.19 -12.48 10.72
C GLY A 126 -11.70 -12.59 10.52
N ARG A 127 -11.12 -12.35 9.34
CA ARG A 127 -9.66 -12.21 9.25
C ARG A 127 -9.28 -10.75 9.04
N THR A 128 -9.30 -9.98 10.11
CA THR A 128 -8.34 -8.87 10.28
C THR A 128 -6.92 -9.46 10.17
N HIS A 129 -5.96 -8.69 9.65
CA HIS A 129 -4.56 -9.05 9.47
C HIS A 129 -3.85 -9.48 10.77
N ASN A 130 -4.34 -10.50 11.47
CA ASN A 130 -3.75 -11.10 12.65
C ASN A 130 -4.40 -12.45 12.92
N GLU A 131 -4.09 -13.46 12.10
CA GLU A 131 -4.16 -14.82 12.57
C GLU A 131 -3.11 -15.67 11.86
N SER A 132 -1.94 -15.74 12.46
CA SER A 132 -1.04 -16.88 12.35
C SER A 132 -1.84 -18.12 12.72
N SER A 133 -1.93 -19.04 11.79
CA SER A 133 -2.61 -20.31 11.90
C SER A 133 -2.10 -21.11 13.11
N ASN A 134 -2.88 -21.14 14.18
CA ASN A 134 -2.79 -22.16 15.22
C ASN A 134 -3.83 -23.26 14.95
N ASN A 135 -3.47 -24.23 14.12
CA ASN A 135 -4.10 -25.54 14.16
C ASN A 135 -3.36 -26.36 15.24
N LYS A 136 -3.99 -26.46 16.40
CA LYS A 136 -3.60 -27.44 17.41
C LYS A 136 -4.20 -28.80 17.04
N ASP A 137 -3.40 -29.64 16.40
CA ASP A 137 -3.56 -31.08 16.58
C ASP A 137 -2.63 -31.52 17.71
N GLN A 138 -3.26 -31.93 18.81
CA GLN A 138 -2.55 -32.55 19.94
C GLN A 138 -2.20 -33.99 19.60
N SER A 139 -0.95 -34.27 19.33
CA SER A 139 -0.33 -35.52 19.80
C SER A 139 1.19 -35.48 19.61
N SER A 140 1.86 -35.94 20.68
CA SER A 140 3.29 -36.25 20.82
C SER A 140 4.23 -35.12 21.24
N ALA A 141 4.63 -35.21 22.49
CA ALA A 141 5.64 -34.45 23.15
C ALA A 141 7.01 -34.66 22.52
N ALA A 142 7.55 -33.66 21.87
CA ALA A 142 8.97 -33.40 21.75
C ALA A 142 9.14 -31.90 21.93
N LYS A 143 9.96 -31.50 22.92
CA LYS A 143 10.38 -30.12 23.14
C LYS A 143 11.24 -29.67 21.97
N GLU A 144 10.63 -29.11 20.92
CA GLU A 144 11.30 -28.20 20.02
C GLU A 144 11.09 -26.79 20.58
N THR A 145 12.14 -26.24 21.17
CA THR A 145 12.24 -24.77 21.32
C THR A 145 12.33 -24.21 19.92
N ASN A 146 11.19 -23.89 19.32
CA ASN A 146 11.12 -23.24 18.05
C ASN A 146 11.61 -21.81 18.27
N GLU A 147 12.93 -21.56 18.12
CA GLU A 147 13.48 -20.21 18.08
C GLU A 147 12.86 -19.52 16.87
N MET A 148 12.11 -18.44 17.11
CA MET A 148 11.49 -17.65 16.09
C MET A 148 12.57 -17.12 15.13
N GLY A 149 12.39 -17.31 13.83
CA GLY A 149 13.36 -16.88 12.81
C GLY A 149 13.55 -15.34 12.79
N GLN A 150 14.66 -14.88 12.28
CA GLN A 150 14.98 -13.43 12.21
C GLN A 150 13.90 -12.64 11.47
N ILE A 151 13.35 -13.20 10.39
CA ILE A 151 12.27 -12.56 9.61
C ILE A 151 10.96 -12.57 10.40
N ASP A 152 10.66 -13.60 11.17
CA ASP A 152 9.46 -13.64 12.02
C ASP A 152 9.54 -12.58 13.13
N HIS A 153 10.73 -12.33 13.68
CA HIS A 153 10.97 -11.22 14.61
C HIS A 153 10.73 -9.85 13.96
N LEU A 154 11.16 -9.67 12.71
CA LEU A 154 10.89 -8.44 11.96
C LEU A 154 9.39 -8.22 11.77
N HIS A 155 8.67 -9.27 11.34
CA HIS A 155 7.21 -9.20 11.18
C HIS A 155 6.51 -8.87 12.50
N ALA A 156 6.88 -9.56 13.60
CA ALA A 156 6.28 -9.30 14.92
C ALA A 156 6.53 -7.87 15.41
N LEU A 157 7.72 -7.32 15.17
CA LEU A 157 8.05 -5.93 15.49
C LEU A 157 7.18 -4.94 14.69
N GLU A 158 7.07 -5.15 13.38
CA GLU A 158 6.28 -4.30 12.50
C GLU A 158 4.79 -4.35 12.84
N ASP A 159 4.25 -5.54 13.09
CA ASP A 159 2.85 -5.73 13.48
C ASP A 159 2.55 -5.02 14.80
N ALA A 160 3.42 -5.16 15.80
CA ALA A 160 3.26 -4.50 17.08
C ALA A 160 3.32 -2.97 16.95
N ASP A 161 4.27 -2.44 16.16
CA ASP A 161 4.39 -1.01 15.91
C ASP A 161 3.19 -0.48 15.12
N MET A 162 2.72 -1.20 14.11
CA MET A 162 1.52 -0.84 13.34
C MET A 162 0.30 -0.77 14.23
N VAL A 163 0.03 -1.79 15.06
CA VAL A 163 -1.12 -1.81 15.98
C VAL A 163 -1.04 -0.66 16.96
N SER A 164 0.14 -0.42 17.57
CA SER A 164 0.35 0.70 18.49
C SER A 164 0.06 2.04 17.82
N THR A 165 0.63 2.25 16.63
CA THR A 165 0.48 3.50 15.90
C THR A 165 -0.95 3.72 15.39
N MET A 166 -1.62 2.65 14.95
CA MET A 166 -3.04 2.74 14.56
C MET A 166 -3.93 3.15 15.73
N ASN A 167 -3.69 2.63 16.94
CA ASN A 167 -4.44 3.02 18.13
C ASN A 167 -4.19 4.49 18.52
N GLU A 168 -3.00 5.00 18.26
CA GLU A 168 -2.63 6.39 18.51
C GLU A 168 -3.23 7.35 17.47
N ILE A 169 -3.14 7.02 16.17
CA ILE A 169 -3.67 7.85 15.08
C ILE A 169 -5.20 7.78 15.02
N MET A 170 -5.76 6.61 15.29
CA MET A 170 -7.19 6.32 15.14
C MET A 170 -7.80 5.79 16.44
N PRO A 171 -7.80 6.54 17.56
CA PRO A 171 -8.52 6.14 18.75
C PRO A 171 -10.02 5.92 18.46
N PRO A 172 -10.77 5.24 19.36
CA PRO A 172 -12.21 5.07 19.20
C PRO A 172 -12.93 6.40 18.90
N GLY A 173 -13.86 6.37 17.93
CA GLY A 173 -14.61 7.56 17.51
C GLY A 173 -13.92 8.42 16.44
N THR A 174 -12.72 8.06 16.00
CA THR A 174 -12.02 8.81 14.94
C THR A 174 -12.67 8.62 13.59
N SER A 175 -12.90 9.74 12.88
CA SER A 175 -13.24 9.78 11.45
C SER A 175 -12.01 10.13 10.64
N CYS A 176 -11.60 9.24 9.74
CA CYS A 176 -10.42 9.44 8.91
C CYS A 176 -10.44 8.61 7.64
N MET A 177 -9.53 8.94 6.74
CA MET A 177 -9.15 8.15 5.57
C MET A 177 -7.71 7.65 5.75
N TYR A 178 -7.40 6.47 5.26
CA TYR A 178 -6.02 5.96 5.23
C TYR A 178 -5.69 5.33 3.89
N ILE A 179 -4.44 5.51 3.45
CA ILE A 179 -3.97 4.95 2.19
C ILE A 179 -3.63 3.48 2.41
N THR A 180 -4.35 2.58 1.73
CA THR A 180 -4.11 1.13 1.77
C THR A 180 -3.00 0.70 0.80
N GLY A 181 -2.74 1.52 -0.23
CA GLY A 181 -1.67 1.34 -1.19
C GLY A 181 -1.67 2.47 -2.21
N LEU A 182 -0.52 2.86 -2.70
CA LEU A 182 -0.32 3.78 -3.80
C LEU A 182 0.93 3.37 -4.55
N ILE A 183 0.73 2.85 -5.74
CA ILE A 183 1.77 2.22 -6.53
C ILE A 183 1.77 2.81 -7.94
N VAL A 184 2.97 3.07 -8.44
CA VAL A 184 3.21 3.52 -9.82
C VAL A 184 4.14 2.52 -10.49
N ALA A 185 3.78 2.08 -11.68
CA ALA A 185 4.62 1.19 -12.47
C ALA A 185 6.01 1.82 -12.67
N PRO A 186 7.12 1.06 -12.49
CA PRO A 186 8.49 1.61 -12.44
C PRO A 186 8.81 2.55 -13.60
N GLN A 187 8.44 2.21 -14.83
CA GLN A 187 8.67 3.01 -16.02
C GLN A 187 7.88 4.34 -16.07
N TYR A 188 6.91 4.54 -15.17
CA TYR A 188 6.09 5.74 -15.06
C TYR A 188 6.34 6.52 -13.77
N GLN A 189 7.26 6.07 -12.92
CA GLN A 189 7.66 6.79 -11.71
C GLN A 189 8.35 8.12 -12.07
N SER A 190 8.36 9.05 -11.12
CA SER A 190 8.95 10.40 -11.27
C SER A 190 8.35 11.25 -12.41
N ARG A 191 7.19 10.85 -12.96
CA ARG A 191 6.49 11.53 -14.07
C ARG A 191 5.18 12.20 -13.65
N GLY A 192 4.91 12.30 -12.34
CA GLY A 192 3.71 12.95 -11.79
C GLY A 192 2.53 12.03 -11.52
N VAL A 193 2.56 10.75 -11.95
CA VAL A 193 1.45 9.79 -11.76
C VAL A 193 1.11 9.61 -10.27
N GLY A 194 2.12 9.39 -9.43
CA GLY A 194 1.92 9.26 -7.98
C GLY A 194 1.33 10.52 -7.36
N GLY A 195 1.79 11.70 -7.80
CA GLY A 195 1.23 12.98 -7.36
C GLY A 195 -0.25 13.13 -7.69
N ALA A 196 -0.64 12.78 -8.92
CA ALA A 196 -2.03 12.83 -9.35
C ALA A 196 -2.93 11.88 -8.52
N LEU A 197 -2.44 10.68 -8.19
CA LEU A 197 -3.15 9.75 -7.31
C LEU A 197 -3.30 10.29 -5.89
N ILE A 198 -2.23 10.89 -5.32
CA ILE A 198 -2.29 11.51 -3.98
C ILE A 198 -3.29 12.67 -3.98
N GLU A 199 -3.25 13.54 -5.01
CA GLU A 199 -4.14 14.69 -5.12
C GLU A 199 -5.60 14.27 -5.27
N HIS A 200 -5.88 13.19 -6.01
CA HIS A 200 -7.20 12.58 -6.10
C HIS A 200 -7.72 12.17 -4.71
N GLY A 201 -6.93 11.42 -3.94
CA GLY A 201 -7.29 11.04 -2.56
C GLY A 201 -7.46 12.25 -1.64
N ASN A 202 -6.56 13.23 -1.71
CA ASN A 202 -6.64 14.45 -0.94
C ASN A 202 -7.94 15.21 -1.20
N SER A 203 -8.40 15.27 -2.47
CA SER A 203 -9.66 15.92 -2.83
C SER A 203 -10.88 15.24 -2.19
N ILE A 204 -10.82 13.93 -1.97
CA ILE A 204 -11.88 13.19 -1.25
C ILE A 204 -11.85 13.55 0.23
N ALA A 205 -10.68 13.53 0.85
CA ALA A 205 -10.53 13.85 2.27
C ALA A 205 -10.93 15.29 2.59
N ASP A 206 -10.57 16.24 1.73
CA ASP A 206 -10.93 17.66 1.87
C ASP A 206 -12.46 17.86 1.81
N ARG A 207 -13.15 17.23 0.85
CA ARG A 207 -14.63 17.28 0.76
C ARG A 207 -15.31 16.66 1.96
N LEU A 208 -14.75 15.62 2.55
CA LEU A 208 -15.30 14.95 3.73
C LEU A 208 -14.86 15.63 5.04
N ASN A 209 -13.98 16.62 4.95
CA ASN A 209 -13.38 17.30 6.09
C ASN A 209 -12.76 16.34 7.11
N ILE A 210 -11.98 15.36 6.62
CA ILE A 210 -11.30 14.35 7.44
C ILE A 210 -9.81 14.33 7.13
N PHE A 211 -9.00 13.97 8.13
CA PHE A 211 -7.59 13.78 7.89
C PHE A 211 -7.32 12.46 7.16
N THR A 212 -6.18 12.41 6.47
CA THR A 212 -5.66 11.20 5.83
C THR A 212 -4.33 10.82 6.46
N TRP A 213 -4.07 9.53 6.61
CA TRP A 213 -2.77 9.04 7.01
C TRP A 213 -2.26 7.91 6.12
N VAL A 214 -0.96 7.66 6.17
CA VAL A 214 -0.28 6.63 5.38
C VAL A 214 0.88 6.03 6.16
N HIS A 215 1.08 4.73 5.99
CA HIS A 215 2.28 3.99 6.35
C HIS A 215 3.20 3.97 5.12
N SER A 216 4.17 4.88 5.08
CA SER A 216 5.00 5.13 3.91
C SER A 216 6.31 4.35 3.96
N SER A 217 6.70 3.76 2.83
CA SER A 217 8.04 3.23 2.63
C SER A 217 9.11 4.32 2.66
N ASP A 218 10.37 3.91 2.86
CA ASP A 218 11.52 4.81 2.88
C ASP A 218 11.70 5.58 1.55
N GLN A 219 11.27 5.03 0.44
CA GLN A 219 11.36 5.69 -0.86
C GLN A 219 10.22 6.68 -1.13
N ALA A 220 9.00 6.43 -0.60
CA ALA A 220 7.80 7.16 -1.01
C ALA A 220 7.50 8.41 -0.18
N TRP A 221 8.02 8.55 1.04
CA TRP A 221 7.61 9.60 1.98
C TRP A 221 7.81 11.03 1.44
N ARG A 222 8.86 11.25 0.62
CA ARG A 222 9.11 12.57 0.01
C ARG A 222 7.99 12.99 -0.96
N ALA A 223 7.36 12.01 -1.63
CA ALA A 223 6.20 12.29 -2.49
C ALA A 223 5.02 12.76 -1.63
N TYR A 224 4.67 12.05 -0.56
CA TYR A 224 3.59 12.44 0.34
C TYR A 224 3.82 13.82 0.97
N ARG A 225 5.06 14.12 1.39
CA ARG A 225 5.41 15.42 1.97
C ARG A 225 5.10 16.59 1.04
N LYS A 226 5.31 16.44 -0.28
CA LYS A 226 4.98 17.48 -1.27
C LYS A 226 3.49 17.80 -1.32
N PHE A 227 2.63 16.89 -0.89
CA PHE A 227 1.18 17.02 -0.86
C PHE A 227 0.60 17.31 0.53
N GLY A 228 1.45 17.78 1.45
CA GLY A 228 1.02 18.27 2.77
C GLY A 228 0.94 17.19 3.86
N PHE A 229 1.49 15.99 3.63
CA PHE A 229 1.64 15.01 4.68
C PHE A 229 2.85 15.35 5.56
N GLU A 230 2.66 15.29 6.85
CA GLU A 230 3.69 15.50 7.88
C GLU A 230 4.01 14.18 8.56
N ILE A 231 5.26 14.01 8.97
CA ILE A 231 5.69 12.82 9.69
C ILE A 231 5.07 12.86 11.09
N PHE A 232 4.29 11.85 11.42
CA PHE A 232 3.70 11.64 12.72
C PHE A 232 4.60 10.79 13.62
N LYS A 233 5.12 9.68 13.03
CA LYS A 233 5.99 8.73 13.72
C LYS A 233 6.90 8.04 12.72
N GLU A 234 8.07 7.60 13.18
CA GLU A 234 9.02 6.82 12.40
C GLU A 234 9.36 5.51 13.12
N LEU A 235 9.45 4.43 12.35
CA LEU A 235 10.05 3.17 12.77
C LEU A 235 11.35 2.96 11.98
N SER A 236 12.47 3.01 12.68
CA SER A 236 13.78 2.76 12.09
C SER A 236 14.17 1.31 12.26
N LEU A 237 14.47 0.63 11.16
CA LEU A 237 14.84 -0.77 11.09
C LEU A 237 16.31 -0.88 10.63
N ASP A 238 17.10 -1.63 11.35
CA ASP A 238 18.41 -2.08 10.90
C ASP A 238 18.19 -3.44 10.20
N LEU A 239 18.13 -3.42 8.87
CA LEU A 239 17.81 -4.62 8.08
C LEU A 239 18.87 -5.71 8.23
N ASP A 240 20.11 -5.36 8.57
CA ASP A 240 21.19 -6.33 8.77
C ASP A 240 20.95 -7.23 9.98
N LYS A 241 20.14 -6.80 10.95
CA LYS A 241 19.74 -7.62 12.10
C LYS A 241 18.78 -8.75 11.78
N TYR A 242 18.01 -8.56 10.70
CA TYR A 242 16.91 -9.46 10.33
C TYR A 242 17.19 -10.26 9.07
N ALA A 243 18.10 -9.78 8.23
CA ALA A 243 18.44 -10.45 6.97
C ALA A 243 19.20 -11.76 7.24
N PRO A 244 18.73 -12.91 6.73
CA PRO A 244 19.42 -14.20 6.89
C PRO A 244 20.77 -14.24 6.17
N SER A 245 20.97 -13.37 5.17
CA SER A 245 22.20 -13.28 4.39
C SER A 245 22.50 -11.83 4.02
N ARG A 246 23.78 -11.56 3.71
CA ARG A 246 24.23 -10.28 3.19
C ARG A 246 23.74 -10.07 1.75
N PRO A 247 23.59 -8.82 1.29
CA PRO A 247 23.30 -8.57 -0.12
C PRO A 247 24.49 -9.02 -0.97
N GLY A 248 24.24 -9.92 -1.91
CA GLY A 248 25.26 -10.33 -2.90
C GLY A 248 25.38 -9.31 -4.03
N LYS A 249 26.38 -9.49 -4.90
CA LYS A 249 26.61 -8.61 -6.08
C LYS A 249 25.38 -8.49 -6.99
N GLU A 250 24.57 -9.52 -7.06
CA GLU A 250 23.32 -9.54 -7.82
C GLU A 250 22.31 -8.50 -7.36
N TRP A 251 22.26 -8.23 -6.04
CA TRP A 251 21.36 -7.22 -5.48
C TRP A 251 21.89 -5.80 -5.69
N MET A 252 23.21 -5.62 -5.70
CA MET A 252 23.82 -4.31 -5.94
C MET A 252 23.38 -3.73 -7.28
N THR A 253 23.41 -4.53 -8.34
CA THR A 253 22.97 -4.09 -9.68
C THR A 253 21.48 -3.76 -9.72
N LYS A 254 20.64 -4.52 -8.98
CA LYS A 254 19.19 -4.28 -8.90
C LYS A 254 18.82 -3.08 -8.06
N LEU A 255 19.66 -2.73 -7.07
CA LEU A 255 19.41 -1.67 -6.10
C LEU A 255 20.12 -0.35 -6.46
N GLU A 256 20.85 -0.29 -7.58
CA GLU A 256 21.48 0.95 -8.06
C GLU A 256 20.42 2.06 -8.16
N GLY A 257 20.62 3.12 -7.39
CA GLY A 257 19.73 4.29 -7.33
C GLY A 257 18.52 4.18 -6.40
N THR A 258 18.32 3.07 -5.67
CA THR A 258 17.12 2.85 -4.85
C THR A 258 17.28 3.14 -3.36
N GLY A 259 18.46 3.55 -2.89
CA GLY A 259 18.62 3.91 -1.49
C GLY A 259 20.04 4.19 -1.05
N GLU A 260 20.19 5.11 -0.12
CA GLU A 260 21.45 5.39 0.57
C GLU A 260 21.78 4.25 1.54
N GLY A 261 23.02 3.80 1.58
CA GLY A 261 23.55 2.91 2.61
C GLY A 261 23.58 1.41 2.32
N VAL A 262 23.18 0.95 1.12
CA VAL A 262 23.40 -0.44 0.69
C VAL A 262 24.83 -0.59 0.18
N THR A 263 25.51 -1.62 0.68
CA THR A 263 26.83 -2.05 0.20
C THR A 263 26.81 -3.54 -0.05
N GLU A 264 27.83 -4.11 -0.69
CA GLU A 264 27.96 -5.56 -0.86
C GLU A 264 27.91 -6.34 0.47
N GLU A 265 28.13 -5.65 1.60
CA GLU A 265 28.18 -6.25 2.92
C GLU A 265 26.97 -5.97 3.79
N LYS A 266 26.15 -4.93 3.47
CA LYS A 266 25.07 -4.45 4.34
C LYS A 266 23.81 -4.06 3.58
N TRP A 267 22.66 -4.48 4.09
CA TRP A 267 21.34 -4.01 3.69
C TRP A 267 21.05 -2.59 4.18
N GLY A 268 21.67 -2.21 5.29
CA GLY A 268 21.60 -0.89 5.88
C GLY A 268 20.27 -0.60 6.60
N SER A 269 20.09 0.68 6.96
CA SER A 269 18.91 1.14 7.66
C SER A 269 17.73 1.37 6.70
N TYR A 270 16.51 1.11 7.19
CA TYR A 270 15.25 1.38 6.49
C TYR A 270 14.30 2.09 7.44
N VAL A 271 13.62 3.13 6.99
CA VAL A 271 12.73 3.92 7.84
C VAL A 271 11.32 3.91 7.30
N ILE A 272 10.41 3.30 8.05
CA ILE A 272 8.99 3.38 7.80
C ILE A 272 8.45 4.66 8.44
N ARG A 273 7.64 5.42 7.71
CA ARG A 273 7.08 6.68 8.20
C ARG A 273 5.57 6.65 8.21
N TYR A 274 5.01 6.83 9.38
CA TYR A 274 3.59 7.15 9.53
C TYR A 274 3.42 8.65 9.30
N MET A 275 2.66 8.99 8.29
CA MET A 275 2.48 10.38 7.92
C MET A 275 1.00 10.74 7.94
N LYS A 276 0.68 11.97 8.33
CA LYS A 276 -0.68 12.47 8.46
C LYS A 276 -0.83 13.79 7.71
N ARG A 277 -1.98 13.97 7.07
CA ARG A 277 -2.37 15.21 6.40
C ARG A 277 -3.75 15.64 6.91
N HIS A 278 -3.86 16.87 7.38
CA HIS A 278 -5.15 17.46 7.70
C HIS A 278 -5.87 17.95 6.44
N PRO A 279 -7.21 17.96 6.42
CA PRO A 279 -7.96 18.49 5.27
C PRO A 279 -7.64 19.98 5.09
N LYS A 280 -7.66 20.42 3.83
CA LYS A 280 -7.62 21.86 3.51
C LYS A 280 -9.06 22.36 3.48
N PHE A 281 -9.33 23.38 4.28
CA PHE A 281 -10.62 24.08 4.19
C PHE A 281 -10.59 24.90 2.89
N HIS A 282 -11.61 24.73 2.06
CA HIS A 282 -11.93 25.71 1.05
C HIS A 282 -12.91 26.67 1.71
N ASP A 283 -12.47 27.88 2.03
CA ASP A 283 -13.38 28.98 2.34
C ASP A 283 -14.26 29.17 1.08
N GLU A 284 -15.58 28.96 1.23
CA GLU A 284 -16.57 29.21 0.20
C GLU A 284 -16.77 30.72 -0.02
#